data_405e1b8fc7accaf6737395ad8b00f457
#
_entry.id   405e1b8fc7accaf6737395ad8b00f457
#
_cell.length_a   1.000
_cell.length_b   1.000
_cell.length_c   1.000
_cell.angle_alpha   90.00
_cell.angle_beta   90.00
_cell.angle_gamma   90.00
#
_symmetry.space_group_name_H-M   'P 1'
#
loop_
_entity.id
_entity.type
_entity.pdbx_description
1 polymer ?
#
loop_
_entity_poly.entity_id
_entity_poly.type
_entity_poly.pdbx_seq_one_letter_code
_entity_poly.pdbx_strand_id
1 'polypeptide(L)'
;MSADSSANLPATLKSLPADMELVLKVIPMPADCNANGDIFGGWVMAQCDLAGSVIPARYAKGRMATVAVNEFIFKQPVRLGDILSFYSKLVRIGRTSVTVTVEVFAERFRAQGEYIKVTEATFTYVAIDDDGRPRPIEKT
;
A
#
# COMPACT_ATOMS: atom_id res chain seq x y z
N MET A 1 -12.23 -1.55 32.01
CA MET A 1 -12.40 -1.68 30.80
C MET A 1 -13.37 -2.67 30.32
N SER A 2 -13.98 -2.40 29.41
CA SER A 2 -15.11 -3.14 28.96
C SER A 2 -14.71 -4.23 27.98
N ALA A 3 -15.62 -5.14 27.73
CA ALA A 3 -15.48 -6.15 26.70
C ALA A 3 -15.34 -5.50 25.32
N ASP A 4 -15.76 -4.24 25.18
CA ASP A 4 -15.70 -3.53 23.90
C ASP A 4 -14.27 -3.32 23.42
N SER A 5 -13.30 -3.21 24.35
CA SER A 5 -11.95 -3.00 23.89
C SER A 5 -11.38 -4.23 23.20
N SER A 6 -11.79 -5.44 23.61
CA SER A 6 -11.34 -6.62 22.90
C SER A 6 -12.02 -6.74 21.51
N ALA A 7 -13.27 -6.27 21.41
CA ALA A 7 -13.96 -6.25 20.11
C ALA A 7 -13.33 -5.28 19.12
N ASN A 8 -12.60 -4.26 19.63
CA ASN A 8 -11.97 -3.24 18.79
C ASN A 8 -10.50 -3.55 18.46
N LEU A 9 -9.97 -4.65 18.96
CA LEU A 9 -8.61 -5.03 18.67
C LEU A 9 -8.53 -5.54 17.23
N PRO A 10 -7.43 -5.22 16.52
CA PRO A 10 -7.27 -5.71 15.14
C PRO A 10 -7.14 -7.23 15.15
N ALA A 11 -7.65 -7.83 14.11
CA ALA A 11 -7.42 -9.25 13.89
C ALA A 11 -5.95 -9.47 13.55
N THR A 12 -5.33 -10.45 14.22
CA THR A 12 -3.95 -10.84 13.94
C THR A 12 -3.96 -12.02 12.99
N LEU A 13 -3.21 -11.88 11.90
CA LEU A 13 -3.12 -12.91 10.88
C LEU A 13 -1.84 -13.70 11.07
N LYS A 14 -1.89 -14.99 10.78
CA LYS A 14 -0.72 -15.86 10.85
C LYS A 14 -0.02 -15.99 9.50
N SER A 15 -0.66 -15.55 8.43
CA SER A 15 -0.09 -15.59 7.09
C SER A 15 -0.50 -14.34 6.32
N LEU A 16 0.23 -14.05 5.28
CA LEU A 16 -0.01 -12.93 4.37
C LEU A 16 -0.80 -13.39 3.16
N PRO A 17 -1.39 -12.46 2.38
CA PRO A 17 -2.19 -12.83 1.22
C PRO A 17 -1.41 -13.67 0.21
N ALA A 18 -1.98 -14.81 -0.20
CA ALA A 18 -1.35 -15.70 -1.17
C ALA A 18 -1.65 -15.28 -2.61
N ASP A 19 -2.73 -14.50 -2.81
CA ASP A 19 -3.17 -14.07 -4.14
C ASP A 19 -2.65 -12.70 -4.54
N MET A 20 -1.74 -12.13 -3.74
CA MET A 20 -1.16 -10.82 -3.98
C MET A 20 0.35 -10.94 -4.02
N GLU A 21 0.99 -9.96 -4.63
CA GLU A 21 2.44 -9.91 -4.73
C GLU A 21 3.01 -8.97 -3.68
N LEU A 22 4.06 -9.43 -2.98
CA LEU A 22 4.83 -8.54 -2.10
C LEU A 22 5.65 -7.61 -2.99
N VAL A 23 5.35 -6.32 -2.94
CA VAL A 23 5.98 -5.35 -3.83
C VAL A 23 6.92 -4.38 -3.10
N LEU A 24 6.79 -4.28 -1.79
CA LEU A 24 7.65 -3.39 -0.99
C LEU A 24 7.64 -3.87 0.45
N LYS A 25 8.81 -3.85 1.07
CA LYS A 25 8.91 -4.10 2.51
C LYS A 25 9.85 -3.05 3.07
N VAL A 26 9.38 -2.33 4.09
CA VAL A 26 10.12 -1.19 4.60
C VAL A 26 9.89 -1.03 6.10
N ILE A 27 10.88 -0.50 6.78
CA ILE A 27 10.82 -0.20 8.21
C ILE A 27 10.89 1.31 8.37
N PRO A 28 9.82 1.96 8.88
CA PRO A 28 9.87 3.40 9.12
C PRO A 28 10.84 3.73 10.24
N MET A 29 11.40 4.93 10.20
CA MET A 29 12.43 5.38 11.12
C MET A 29 11.88 6.46 12.04
N PRO A 30 12.59 6.81 13.14
CA PRO A 30 12.12 7.84 14.06
C PRO A 30 11.77 9.17 13.39
N ALA A 31 12.48 9.54 12.33
CA ALA A 31 12.20 10.77 11.59
C ALA A 31 10.83 10.77 10.91
N ASP A 32 10.20 9.62 10.78
CA ASP A 32 8.91 9.47 10.11
C ASP A 32 7.74 9.54 11.10
N CYS A 33 8.03 9.73 12.39
CA CYS A 33 7.02 9.80 13.45
C CYS A 33 6.42 11.18 13.59
N ASN A 34 5.13 11.22 13.91
CA ASN A 34 4.45 12.43 14.34
C ASN A 34 4.62 12.63 15.85
N ALA A 35 4.02 13.69 16.38
CA ALA A 35 4.13 14.01 17.80
C ALA A 35 3.50 12.97 18.72
N ASN A 36 2.60 12.13 18.20
CA ASN A 36 1.95 11.07 18.97
C ASN A 36 2.81 9.80 19.06
N GLY A 37 3.96 9.77 18.39
CA GLY A 37 4.78 8.57 18.33
C GLY A 37 4.35 7.58 17.27
N ASP A 38 3.38 7.93 16.44
CA ASP A 38 2.93 7.12 15.32
C ASP A 38 3.59 7.62 14.03
N ILE A 39 3.70 6.76 13.05
CA ILE A 39 4.25 7.14 11.75
C ILE A 39 3.22 8.03 11.03
N PHE A 40 3.69 9.10 10.40
CA PHE A 40 2.82 9.97 9.62
C PHE A 40 2.04 9.18 8.58
N GLY A 41 0.72 9.42 8.52
CA GLY A 41 -0.13 8.80 7.51
C GLY A 41 0.34 9.12 6.10
N GLY A 42 0.79 10.36 5.87
CA GLY A 42 1.32 10.77 4.56
C GLY A 42 2.56 9.99 4.15
N TRP A 43 3.41 9.62 5.10
CA TRP A 43 4.57 8.78 4.81
C TRP A 43 4.12 7.39 4.32
N VAL A 44 3.12 6.81 5.00
CA VAL A 44 2.57 5.51 4.60
C VAL A 44 1.92 5.60 3.21
N MET A 45 1.17 6.69 2.95
CA MET A 45 0.55 6.90 1.66
C MET A 45 1.58 7.00 0.54
N ALA A 46 2.69 7.69 0.78
CA ALA A 46 3.78 7.80 -0.19
C ALA A 46 4.37 6.43 -0.50
N GLN A 47 4.58 5.61 0.52
CA GLN A 47 5.09 4.25 0.33
C GLN A 47 4.09 3.38 -0.43
N CYS A 48 2.80 3.57 -0.19
CA CYS A 48 1.76 2.86 -0.93
C CYS A 48 1.78 3.22 -2.42
N ASP A 49 2.03 4.49 -2.74
CA ASP A 49 2.13 4.92 -4.12
C ASP A 49 3.33 4.25 -4.82
N LEU A 50 4.47 4.20 -4.16
CA LEU A 50 5.63 3.49 -4.67
C LEU A 50 5.31 2.01 -4.87
N ALA A 51 4.74 1.37 -3.87
CA ALA A 51 4.38 -0.04 -3.92
C ALA A 51 3.37 -0.32 -5.04
N GLY A 52 2.37 0.54 -5.16
CA GLY A 52 1.32 0.40 -6.16
C GLY A 52 1.82 0.54 -7.59
N SER A 53 2.95 1.20 -7.80
CA SER A 53 3.49 1.43 -9.13
C SER A 53 4.19 0.20 -9.73
N VAL A 54 4.54 -0.79 -8.91
CA VAL A 54 5.37 -1.91 -9.35
C VAL A 54 4.70 -2.76 -10.43
N ILE A 55 3.45 -3.16 -10.20
CA ILE A 55 2.72 -3.96 -11.18
C ILE A 55 2.38 -3.15 -12.44
N PRO A 56 1.81 -1.92 -12.30
CA PRO A 56 1.53 -1.10 -13.48
C PRO A 56 2.74 -0.87 -14.39
N ALA A 57 3.93 -0.74 -13.82
CA ALA A 57 5.14 -0.51 -14.61
C ALA A 57 5.40 -1.62 -15.63
N ARG A 58 4.99 -2.84 -15.32
CA ARG A 58 5.17 -3.98 -16.23
C ARG A 58 4.29 -3.85 -17.48
N TYR A 59 3.16 -3.18 -17.38
CA TYR A 59 2.22 -2.97 -18.47
C TYR A 59 2.47 -1.67 -19.21
N ALA A 60 2.76 -0.60 -18.47
CA ALA A 60 3.01 0.71 -19.04
C ALA A 60 4.34 0.76 -19.83
N LYS A 61 5.34 0.03 -19.35
CA LYS A 61 6.66 -0.07 -19.99
C LYS A 61 7.23 1.30 -20.32
N GLY A 62 7.30 2.17 -19.33
CA GLY A 62 7.80 3.53 -19.49
C GLY A 62 7.13 4.46 -18.50
N ARG A 63 7.07 5.74 -18.89
CA ARG A 63 6.56 6.77 -18.01
C ARG A 63 5.09 6.57 -17.67
N MET A 64 4.75 6.82 -16.43
CA MET A 64 3.37 6.79 -15.96
C MET A 64 3.19 7.79 -14.84
N ALA A 65 1.94 8.16 -14.59
CA ALA A 65 1.58 9.09 -13.53
C ALA A 65 0.47 8.50 -12.67
N THR A 66 0.54 8.75 -11.38
CA THR A 66 -0.55 8.43 -10.46
C THR A 66 -1.66 9.44 -10.66
N VAL A 67 -2.86 8.99 -11.01
CA VAL A 67 -3.97 9.91 -11.31
C VAL A 67 -5.11 9.81 -10.32
N ALA A 68 -5.21 8.73 -9.57
CA ALA A 68 -6.28 8.58 -8.59
C ALA A 68 -5.87 7.63 -7.47
N VAL A 69 -6.32 7.96 -6.27
CA VAL A 69 -6.20 7.10 -5.10
C VAL A 69 -7.58 7.06 -4.48
N ASN A 70 -8.14 5.87 -4.34
CA ASN A 70 -9.49 5.71 -3.80
C ASN A 70 -9.47 4.95 -2.50
N GLU A 71 -10.36 5.37 -1.59
CA GLU A 71 -10.64 4.65 -0.35
C GLU A 71 -9.40 4.38 0.50
N PHE A 72 -8.59 5.42 0.70
CA PHE A 72 -7.43 5.29 1.58
C PHE A 72 -7.91 5.33 3.03
N ILE A 73 -8.01 4.15 3.65
CA ILE A 73 -8.55 4.03 5.00
C ILE A 73 -7.49 3.43 5.91
N PHE A 74 -7.14 4.15 6.97
CA PHE A 74 -6.25 3.63 8.01
C PHE A 74 -7.08 2.88 9.05
N LYS A 75 -6.87 1.57 9.15
CA LYS A 75 -7.57 0.72 10.12
C LYS A 75 -6.85 0.70 11.45
N GLN A 76 -5.53 0.85 11.42
CA GLN A 76 -4.69 0.85 12.60
C GLN A 76 -3.53 1.82 12.37
N PRO A 77 -3.02 2.47 13.43
CA PRO A 77 -1.83 3.32 13.29
C PRO A 77 -0.60 2.46 13.01
N VAL A 78 0.34 3.03 12.28
CA VAL A 78 1.67 2.44 12.08
C VAL A 78 2.58 3.01 13.15
N ARG A 79 3.33 2.15 13.81
CA ARG A 79 4.15 2.52 14.97
C ARG A 79 5.62 2.36 14.67
N LEU A 80 6.43 3.12 15.41
CA LEU A 80 7.86 2.94 15.37
C LEU A 80 8.19 1.50 15.79
N GLY A 81 9.09 0.86 15.05
CA GLY A 81 9.42 -0.54 15.28
C GLY A 81 8.64 -1.52 14.41
N ASP A 82 7.62 -1.06 13.71
CA ASP A 82 6.86 -1.89 12.80
C ASP A 82 7.68 -2.24 11.56
N ILE A 83 7.48 -3.45 11.07
CA ILE A 83 7.95 -3.87 9.75
C ILE A 83 6.74 -3.88 8.84
N LEU A 84 6.76 -3.08 7.78
CA LEU A 84 5.62 -2.96 6.87
C LEU A 84 5.83 -3.79 5.63
N SER A 85 4.82 -4.58 5.29
CA SER A 85 4.77 -5.36 4.06
C SER A 85 3.64 -4.85 3.19
N PHE A 86 3.95 -4.48 1.96
CA PHE A 86 3.00 -3.92 1.00
C PHE A 86 2.73 -4.97 -0.06
N TYR A 87 1.48 -5.37 -0.17
CA TYR A 87 1.03 -6.35 -1.15
C TYR A 87 0.14 -5.67 -2.17
N SER A 88 0.28 -6.08 -3.42
CA SER A 88 -0.50 -5.49 -4.51
C SER A 88 -1.02 -6.55 -5.43
N LYS A 89 -2.16 -6.26 -6.07
CA LYS A 89 -2.67 -7.09 -7.16
C LYS A 89 -3.37 -6.22 -8.18
N LEU A 90 -3.35 -6.72 -9.41
CA LEU A 90 -3.99 -6.05 -10.53
C LEU A 90 -5.51 -6.13 -10.38
N VAL A 91 -6.18 -4.99 -10.56
CA VAL A 91 -7.63 -4.91 -10.58
C VAL A 91 -8.12 -4.83 -12.01
N ARG A 92 -7.52 -3.93 -12.82
CA ARG A 92 -7.99 -3.70 -14.18
C ARG A 92 -6.90 -3.03 -15.03
N ILE A 93 -6.89 -3.39 -16.31
CA ILE A 93 -6.10 -2.69 -17.32
C ILE A 93 -7.08 -2.02 -18.27
N GLY A 94 -7.03 -0.68 -18.33
CA GLY A 94 -7.80 0.09 -19.27
C GLY A 94 -6.99 0.37 -20.55
N ARG A 95 -7.49 1.27 -21.39
CA ARG A 95 -6.78 1.62 -22.62
C ARG A 95 -5.46 2.33 -22.33
N THR A 96 -5.45 3.24 -21.37
CA THR A 96 -4.26 4.02 -21.00
C THR A 96 -3.90 3.88 -19.54
N SER A 97 -4.67 3.12 -18.76
CA SER A 97 -4.52 3.09 -17.31
C SER A 97 -4.41 1.67 -16.76
N VAL A 98 -3.81 1.56 -15.58
CA VAL A 98 -3.74 0.31 -14.81
C VAL A 98 -4.20 0.63 -13.39
N THR A 99 -5.11 -0.18 -12.87
CA THR A 99 -5.61 -0.03 -11.51
C THR A 99 -5.18 -1.22 -10.68
N VAL A 100 -4.65 -0.94 -9.50
CA VAL A 100 -4.19 -1.97 -8.55
C VAL A 100 -4.75 -1.68 -7.17
N THR A 101 -4.87 -2.73 -6.37
CA THR A 101 -5.13 -2.62 -4.94
C THR A 101 -3.82 -2.80 -4.20
N VAL A 102 -3.60 -1.99 -3.17
CA VAL A 102 -2.46 -2.13 -2.28
C VAL A 102 -2.99 -2.38 -0.87
N GLU A 103 -2.48 -3.42 -0.23
CA GLU A 103 -2.78 -3.73 1.17
C GLU A 103 -1.50 -3.70 1.96
N VAL A 104 -1.53 -3.08 3.14
CA VAL A 104 -0.35 -2.89 3.98
C VAL A 104 -0.55 -3.63 5.29
N PHE A 105 0.44 -4.44 5.64
CA PHE A 105 0.44 -5.23 6.87
C PHE A 105 1.64 -4.85 7.71
N ALA A 106 1.44 -4.77 9.02
CA ALA A 106 2.50 -4.46 9.97
C ALA A 106 2.82 -5.68 10.82
N GLU A 107 4.11 -5.88 11.08
CA GLU A 107 4.58 -6.76 12.13
C GLU A 107 5.07 -5.86 13.25
N ARG A 108 4.45 -5.93 14.41
CA ARG A 108 4.79 -5.08 15.54
C ARG A 108 6.13 -5.52 16.16
N PHE A 109 6.81 -4.57 16.78
CA PHE A 109 8.04 -4.86 17.51
C PHE A 109 7.73 -5.89 18.60
N ARG A 110 8.54 -6.93 18.68
CA ARG A 110 8.41 -8.07 19.60
C ARG A 110 7.20 -8.97 19.33
N ALA A 111 6.56 -8.79 18.17
CA ALA A 111 5.48 -9.67 17.74
C ALA A 111 5.64 -9.99 16.25
N GLN A 112 6.89 -10.10 15.78
CA GLN A 112 7.18 -10.44 14.41
C GLN A 112 6.64 -11.84 14.08
N GLY A 113 6.16 -12.01 12.86
CA GLY A 113 5.50 -13.24 12.45
C GLY A 113 3.99 -13.21 12.61
N GLU A 114 3.46 -12.19 13.27
CA GLU A 114 2.03 -11.93 13.34
C GLU A 114 1.74 -10.64 12.59
N TYR A 115 0.72 -10.64 11.76
CA TYR A 115 0.48 -9.56 10.81
C TYR A 115 -0.82 -8.84 11.11
N ILE A 116 -0.79 -7.52 11.11
CA ILE A 116 -1.95 -6.67 11.33
C ILE A 116 -2.17 -5.84 10.08
N LYS A 117 -3.36 -5.91 9.49
CA LYS A 117 -3.69 -5.07 8.34
C LYS A 117 -3.88 -3.64 8.81
N VAL A 118 -3.04 -2.73 8.34
CA VAL A 118 -3.08 -1.34 8.79
C VAL A 118 -3.81 -0.43 7.83
N THR A 119 -3.75 -0.70 6.53
CA THR A 119 -4.49 0.10 5.55
C THR A 119 -4.61 -0.63 4.22
N GLU A 120 -5.50 -0.11 3.39
CA GLU A 120 -5.63 -0.54 2.00
C GLU A 120 -6.11 0.63 1.16
N ALA A 121 -5.79 0.60 -0.12
CA ALA A 121 -6.20 1.63 -1.06
C ALA A 121 -6.15 1.09 -2.48
N THR A 122 -6.86 1.74 -3.38
CA THR A 122 -6.85 1.44 -4.81
C THR A 122 -6.19 2.60 -5.53
N PHE A 123 -5.22 2.29 -6.37
CA PHE A 123 -4.44 3.28 -7.12
C PHE A 123 -4.65 3.09 -8.61
N THR A 124 -4.78 4.19 -9.34
CA THR A 124 -4.84 4.16 -10.80
C THR A 124 -3.66 4.96 -11.35
N TYR A 125 -2.94 4.33 -12.27
CA TYR A 125 -1.79 4.90 -12.95
C TYR A 125 -2.10 4.99 -14.42
N VAL A 126 -1.69 6.09 -15.06
CA VAL A 126 -1.88 6.30 -16.49
C VAL A 126 -0.52 6.30 -17.16
N ALA A 127 -0.37 5.51 -18.22
CA ALA A 127 0.81 5.54 -19.05
C ALA A 127 0.85 6.88 -19.80
N ILE A 128 1.98 7.57 -19.77
CA ILE A 128 2.12 8.88 -20.38
C ILE A 128 3.30 8.90 -21.35
N ASP A 129 3.20 9.79 -22.35
CA ASP A 129 4.30 10.04 -23.29
C ASP A 129 5.25 11.11 -22.73
N ASP A 130 6.24 11.53 -23.52
CA ASP A 130 7.23 12.50 -23.07
C ASP A 130 6.64 13.89 -22.83
N ASP A 131 5.48 14.18 -23.36
CA ASP A 131 4.76 15.43 -23.13
C ASP A 131 3.78 15.33 -21.97
N GLY A 132 3.73 14.19 -21.30
CA GLY A 132 2.83 13.97 -20.18
C GLY A 132 1.40 13.62 -20.59
N ARG A 133 1.18 13.28 -21.85
CA ARG A 133 -0.16 12.92 -22.34
C ARG A 133 -0.38 11.41 -22.22
N PRO A 134 -1.63 10.98 -21.99
CA PRO A 134 -1.92 9.54 -21.94
C PRO A 134 -1.55 8.85 -23.25
N ARG A 135 -0.99 7.66 -23.13
CA ARG A 135 -0.67 6.82 -24.28
C ARG A 135 -1.27 5.44 -24.10
N PRO A 136 -1.63 4.77 -25.20
CA PRO A 136 -2.21 3.43 -25.08
C PRO A 136 -1.24 2.41 -24.51
N ILE A 137 -1.79 1.49 -23.72
CA ILE A 137 -1.05 0.37 -23.18
C ILE A 137 -1.23 -0.80 -24.15
N GLU A 138 -0.10 -1.40 -24.55
CA GLU A 138 -0.16 -2.58 -25.41
C GLU A 138 -0.56 -3.78 -24.56
N LYS A 139 -1.66 -4.41 -24.96
CA LYS A 139 -2.14 -5.62 -24.32
C LYS A 139 -1.60 -6.83 -25.07
N THR A 140 -0.51 -7.39 -24.56
CA THR A 140 0.06 -8.59 -25.15
C THR A 140 -0.09 -9.78 -24.25
#